data_9ce2552eddfe649ce7d5bdae9d3b445a
#
_entry.id   9ce2552eddfe649ce7d5bdae9d3b445a
#
_cell.length_a   1.000
_cell.length_b   1.000
_cell.length_c   1.000
_cell.angle_alpha   90.00
_cell.angle_beta   90.00
_cell.angle_gamma   90.00
#
_symmetry.space_group_name_H-M   'P 1'
#
loop_
_entity.id
_entity.type
_entity.pdbx_description
1 polymer ?
#
loop_
_entity_poly.entity_id
_entity_poly.type
_entity_poly.pdbx_seq_one_letter_code
_entity_poly.pdbx_strand_id
1 'polypeptide(L)'
;MTKTKSKKNMIKRNKMDEKQEKEQLTMKKNKKIFIITFVICISILAIFLVKKTLQNDTFYTIKIGKLILENGIDMKDHFSFHSNLPYTYPHWLYDVFIYLIYLIGGYTGIYISSIVLFLILIYFLFFALYKITNHLSISAFSTFIATLSLSGFVTARAQLVSFILFALEVYFIEMFLKNGKKKYLLFLLLISLVICNIHLAVWPFYFIIFLPYFAEYILSLIVNKKKDNKITLFLKKRFDLDVNSNIKYLFLIMLLSIFTGLITPLKGTPYTYMIKTMMGNSQKYIAEHQMITWSSSPFVIIMIFEVYFLSLFTRVKIRDLFMITGLTIMAVTSIRHISLLALAGIFCFARVFALYFINNNLIIDNTIINFMSRKKSVICTVLVTIMMAGGIYFIQGIKNPDYIDTKTYPVLATEYIKDNLDYKNIRLFNEYNFGSYLLLNDIPVFIDSRADLYTKEFSGLDYDIFDDYKSITKDYQKVLKFYDISHLLIYKQYPGEKELSTFYIILKDNSNYNLLYEDDNFALFEKNNDEDIIITYN
;
A
#
# COMPACT_ATOMS: atom_id res chain seq x y z
N MET A 1 73.74 15.45 -9.46
CA MET A 1 72.83 14.31 -9.27
C MET A 1 71.46 14.69 -8.67
N THR A 2 71.29 15.78 -7.97
CA THR A 2 70.02 16.21 -7.29
C THR A 2 68.96 16.74 -8.24
N LYS A 3 69.28 17.51 -9.29
CA LYS A 3 68.34 18.07 -10.29
C LYS A 3 67.63 17.00 -11.16
N THR A 4 68.31 15.90 -11.45
CA THR A 4 67.78 14.81 -12.29
C THR A 4 66.77 13.93 -11.52
N LYS A 5 66.96 13.74 -10.20
CA LYS A 5 66.02 13.05 -9.32
C LYS A 5 64.73 13.84 -9.12
N SER A 6 64.83 15.18 -8.98
CA SER A 6 63.66 16.06 -8.83
C SER A 6 62.77 16.05 -10.08
N LYS A 7 63.38 16.12 -11.29
CA LYS A 7 62.66 16.10 -12.57
C LYS A 7 61.96 14.75 -12.84
N LYS A 8 62.59 13.63 -12.44
CA LYS A 8 62.04 12.27 -12.56
C LYS A 8 60.84 12.06 -11.60
N ASN A 9 60.90 12.62 -10.39
CA ASN A 9 59.81 12.59 -9.42
C ASN A 9 58.63 13.46 -9.88
N MET A 10 58.86 14.60 -10.49
CA MET A 10 57.83 15.49 -11.03
C MET A 10 57.08 14.84 -12.20
N ILE A 11 57.79 14.18 -13.13
CA ILE A 11 57.20 13.43 -14.24
C ILE A 11 56.39 12.25 -13.73
N LYS A 12 56.84 11.56 -12.69
CA LYS A 12 56.12 10.43 -12.07
C LYS A 12 54.84 10.90 -11.36
N ARG A 13 54.88 12.08 -10.74
CA ARG A 13 53.72 12.71 -10.10
C ARG A 13 52.68 13.15 -11.14
N ASN A 14 53.10 13.83 -12.21
CA ASN A 14 52.16 14.24 -13.27
C ASN A 14 51.50 13.04 -13.96
N LYS A 15 52.26 11.94 -14.20
CA LYS A 15 51.68 10.68 -14.76
C LYS A 15 50.69 10.01 -13.78
N MET A 16 50.91 10.11 -12.47
CA MET A 16 49.98 9.62 -11.46
C MET A 16 48.71 10.47 -11.41
N ASP A 17 48.85 11.78 -11.48
CA ASP A 17 47.74 12.72 -11.49
C ASP A 17 46.86 12.54 -12.73
N GLU A 18 47.45 12.44 -13.92
CA GLU A 18 46.74 12.13 -15.18
C GLU A 18 46.02 10.77 -15.15
N LYS A 19 46.63 9.77 -14.52
CA LYS A 19 45.98 8.45 -14.36
C LYS A 19 44.81 8.51 -13.42
N GLN A 20 44.94 9.21 -12.31
CA GLN A 20 43.83 9.40 -11.35
C GLN A 20 42.65 10.18 -11.95
N GLU A 21 42.95 11.22 -12.73
CA GLU A 21 41.93 12.00 -13.44
C GLU A 21 41.18 11.13 -14.47
N LYS A 22 41.88 10.32 -15.27
CA LYS A 22 41.24 9.36 -16.19
C LYS A 22 40.40 8.33 -15.49
N GLU A 23 40.84 7.80 -14.34
CA GLU A 23 40.08 6.85 -13.53
C GLU A 23 38.80 7.50 -12.96
N GLN A 24 38.89 8.75 -12.49
CA GLN A 24 37.72 9.51 -12.01
C GLN A 24 36.70 9.80 -13.11
N LEU A 25 37.17 10.21 -14.31
CA LEU A 25 36.30 10.44 -15.47
C LEU A 25 35.60 9.15 -15.91
N THR A 26 36.35 8.05 -15.95
CA THR A 26 35.80 6.72 -16.29
C THR A 26 34.74 6.30 -15.25
N MET A 27 35.00 6.47 -13.96
CA MET A 27 34.05 6.17 -12.90
C MET A 27 32.79 7.05 -12.99
N LYS A 28 32.93 8.34 -13.27
CA LYS A 28 31.81 9.25 -13.49
C LYS A 28 30.91 8.81 -14.65
N LYS A 29 31.56 8.39 -15.78
CA LYS A 29 30.84 7.82 -16.94
C LYS A 29 30.11 6.53 -16.56
N ASN A 30 30.76 5.61 -15.85
CA ASN A 30 30.20 4.32 -15.46
C ASN A 30 29.02 4.51 -14.50
N LYS A 31 29.12 5.42 -13.53
CA LYS A 31 27.97 5.79 -12.66
C LYS A 31 26.78 6.29 -13.47
N LYS A 32 27.00 7.14 -14.47
CA LYS A 32 25.93 7.62 -15.36
C LYS A 32 25.26 6.49 -16.14
N ILE A 33 26.06 5.59 -16.74
CA ILE A 33 25.54 4.42 -17.47
C ILE A 33 24.72 3.53 -16.52
N PHE A 34 25.25 3.23 -15.34
CA PHE A 34 24.57 2.42 -14.33
C PHE A 34 23.22 3.00 -13.95
N ILE A 35 23.15 4.31 -13.63
CA ILE A 35 21.89 4.99 -13.25
C ILE A 35 20.88 4.92 -14.41
N ILE A 36 21.30 5.24 -15.63
CA ILE A 36 20.41 5.20 -16.80
C ILE A 36 19.85 3.79 -17.01
N THR A 37 20.72 2.78 -17.00
CA THR A 37 20.31 1.38 -17.15
C THR A 37 19.35 0.96 -16.05
N PHE A 38 19.65 1.28 -14.80
CA PHE A 38 18.78 0.97 -13.68
C PHE A 38 17.41 1.65 -13.81
N VAL A 39 17.37 2.95 -14.12
CA VAL A 39 16.12 3.71 -14.29
C VAL A 39 15.28 3.12 -15.42
N ILE A 40 15.87 2.78 -16.56
CA ILE A 40 15.14 2.14 -17.67
C ILE A 40 14.58 0.78 -17.23
N CYS A 41 15.41 -0.09 -16.66
CA CYS A 41 15.01 -1.44 -16.27
C CYS A 41 13.93 -1.42 -15.20
N ILE A 42 14.09 -0.60 -14.15
CA ILE A 42 13.11 -0.52 -13.07
C ILE A 42 11.79 0.11 -13.55
N SER A 43 11.83 1.04 -14.50
CA SER A 43 10.62 1.61 -15.11
C SER A 43 9.85 0.58 -15.91
N ILE A 44 10.52 -0.20 -16.75
CA ILE A 44 9.90 -1.29 -17.50
C ILE A 44 9.24 -2.27 -16.53
N LEU A 45 9.97 -2.71 -15.51
CA LEU A 45 9.44 -3.63 -14.52
C LEU A 45 8.22 -3.05 -13.79
N ALA A 46 8.29 -1.80 -13.34
CA ALA A 46 7.21 -1.13 -12.63
C ALA A 46 5.94 -1.01 -13.46
N ILE A 47 6.04 -0.63 -14.74
CA ILE A 47 4.91 -0.52 -15.65
C ILE A 47 4.17 -1.85 -15.77
N PHE A 48 4.91 -2.96 -15.93
CA PHE A 48 4.30 -4.28 -16.09
C PHE A 48 3.82 -4.91 -14.77
N LEU A 49 4.28 -4.43 -13.62
CA LEU A 49 3.80 -4.87 -12.31
C LEU A 49 2.44 -4.27 -11.95
N VAL A 50 2.08 -3.11 -12.49
CA VAL A 50 0.78 -2.48 -12.21
C VAL A 50 -0.34 -3.24 -12.92
N LYS A 51 -1.30 -3.73 -12.15
CA LYS A 51 -2.46 -4.46 -12.69
C LYS A 51 -3.38 -3.51 -13.45
N LYS A 52 -3.82 -3.94 -14.65
CA LYS A 52 -4.77 -3.18 -15.48
C LYS A 52 -6.19 -3.22 -14.91
N THR A 53 -6.60 -4.37 -14.37
CA THR A 53 -7.94 -4.57 -13.82
C THR A 53 -8.17 -3.74 -12.58
N LEU A 54 -9.25 -2.99 -12.56
CA LEU A 54 -9.66 -2.15 -11.45
C LEU A 54 -10.26 -3.01 -10.32
N GLN A 55 -10.05 -2.56 -9.10
CA GLN A 55 -10.63 -3.19 -7.92
C GLN A 55 -11.98 -2.57 -7.58
N ASN A 56 -12.77 -3.30 -6.79
CA ASN A 56 -14.08 -2.87 -6.32
C ASN A 56 -14.05 -1.46 -5.69
N ASP A 57 -13.04 -1.17 -4.87
CA ASP A 57 -12.90 0.15 -4.23
C ASP A 57 -12.75 1.31 -5.22
N THR A 58 -12.16 1.08 -6.40
CA THR A 58 -11.99 2.14 -7.41
C THR A 58 -13.33 2.67 -7.90
N PHE A 59 -14.35 1.83 -7.97
CA PHE A 59 -15.67 2.21 -8.47
C PHE A 59 -16.40 3.16 -7.51
N TYR A 60 -16.44 2.84 -6.20
CA TYR A 60 -17.04 3.78 -5.25
C TYR A 60 -16.22 5.07 -5.12
N THR A 61 -14.89 4.99 -5.19
CA THR A 61 -14.00 6.17 -5.17
C THR A 61 -14.37 7.17 -6.27
N ILE A 62 -14.59 6.69 -7.50
CA ILE A 62 -15.06 7.54 -8.62
C ILE A 62 -16.39 8.21 -8.27
N LYS A 63 -17.35 7.42 -7.77
CA LYS A 63 -18.70 7.90 -7.49
C LYS A 63 -18.74 8.91 -6.35
N ILE A 64 -18.01 8.63 -5.27
CA ILE A 64 -17.88 9.54 -4.13
C ILE A 64 -17.17 10.83 -4.52
N GLY A 65 -16.11 10.75 -5.33
CA GLY A 65 -15.43 11.94 -5.85
C GLY A 65 -16.38 12.85 -6.64
N LYS A 66 -17.26 12.26 -7.46
CA LYS A 66 -18.34 12.98 -8.15
C LYS A 66 -19.27 13.66 -7.14
N LEU A 67 -19.79 12.90 -6.18
CA LEU A 67 -20.70 13.41 -5.15
C LEU A 67 -20.11 14.59 -4.39
N ILE A 68 -18.85 14.50 -3.98
CA ILE A 68 -18.16 15.56 -3.23
C ILE A 68 -18.07 16.86 -4.06
N LEU A 69 -17.78 16.78 -5.36
CA LEU A 69 -17.69 17.96 -6.22
C LEU A 69 -19.06 18.59 -6.51
N GLU A 70 -20.12 17.79 -6.59
CA GLU A 70 -21.47 18.28 -6.86
C GLU A 70 -22.18 18.81 -5.59
N ASN A 71 -22.04 18.11 -4.45
CA ASN A 71 -22.86 18.34 -3.27
C ASN A 71 -22.05 18.66 -2.00
N GLY A 72 -20.73 18.49 -2.02
CA GLY A 72 -19.87 18.61 -0.83
C GLY A 72 -19.87 17.37 0.03
N ILE A 73 -19.37 17.52 1.28
CA ILE A 73 -19.28 16.45 2.29
C ILE A 73 -20.33 16.71 3.37
N ASP A 74 -21.32 15.85 3.45
CA ASP A 74 -22.43 15.93 4.43
C ASP A 74 -22.38 14.85 5.52
N MET A 75 -21.40 13.93 5.45
CA MET A 75 -21.21 12.80 6.37
C MET A 75 -22.34 11.77 6.34
N LYS A 76 -23.00 11.58 5.19
CA LYS A 76 -24.10 10.61 4.99
C LYS A 76 -23.80 9.69 3.81
N ASP A 77 -24.39 8.49 3.85
CA ASP A 77 -24.43 7.60 2.69
C ASP A 77 -25.60 7.97 1.76
N HIS A 78 -25.34 7.92 0.45
CA HIS A 78 -26.29 8.25 -0.61
C HIS A 78 -26.49 7.10 -1.62
N PHE A 79 -25.91 5.94 -1.38
CA PHE A 79 -25.78 4.89 -2.40
C PHE A 79 -26.39 3.55 -1.99
N SER A 80 -26.43 3.24 -0.71
CA SER A 80 -27.18 2.07 -0.25
C SER A 80 -28.67 2.40 -0.08
N PHE A 81 -29.51 1.40 -0.13
CA PHE A 81 -30.92 1.61 0.16
C PHE A 81 -31.23 1.68 1.67
N HIS A 82 -30.21 1.52 2.52
CA HIS A 82 -30.35 1.69 3.96
C HIS A 82 -30.53 3.18 4.28
N SER A 83 -31.53 3.51 5.09
CA SER A 83 -31.81 4.90 5.41
C SER A 83 -30.85 5.47 6.46
N ASN A 84 -30.35 6.70 6.18
CA ASN A 84 -29.63 7.54 7.15
C ASN A 84 -28.32 6.96 7.72
N LEU A 85 -27.59 6.10 6.98
CA LEU A 85 -26.27 5.65 7.42
C LEU A 85 -25.29 6.82 7.44
N PRO A 86 -24.55 7.03 8.56
CA PRO A 86 -23.48 8.01 8.59
C PRO A 86 -22.28 7.48 7.81
N TYR A 87 -21.75 8.27 6.87
CA TYR A 87 -20.55 7.93 6.11
C TYR A 87 -19.38 8.86 6.45
N THR A 88 -18.19 8.30 6.65
CA THR A 88 -17.03 9.03 7.19
C THR A 88 -16.13 9.64 6.15
N TYR A 89 -16.31 9.37 4.87
CA TYR A 89 -15.47 9.86 3.74
C TYR A 89 -13.95 9.72 3.99
N PRO A 90 -13.43 8.52 4.32
CA PRO A 90 -12.07 8.37 4.87
C PRO A 90 -10.94 8.67 3.87
N HIS A 91 -11.26 8.84 2.58
CA HIS A 91 -10.30 9.19 1.54
C HIS A 91 -10.79 10.36 0.66
N TRP A 92 -11.61 11.24 1.19
CA TRP A 92 -12.33 12.27 0.45
C TRP A 92 -11.47 13.02 -0.61
N LEU A 93 -10.23 13.40 -0.26
CA LEU A 93 -9.35 14.13 -1.17
C LEU A 93 -8.82 13.22 -2.30
N TYR A 94 -8.59 11.94 -2.00
CA TYR A 94 -8.22 10.95 -3.01
C TYR A 94 -9.40 10.62 -3.94
N ASP A 95 -10.62 10.56 -3.41
CA ASP A 95 -11.82 10.29 -4.19
C ASP A 95 -12.05 11.39 -5.23
N VAL A 96 -11.91 12.66 -4.82
CA VAL A 96 -11.94 13.81 -5.75
C VAL A 96 -10.82 13.70 -6.79
N PHE A 97 -9.60 13.38 -6.38
CA PHE A 97 -8.47 13.23 -7.30
C PHE A 97 -8.72 12.15 -8.36
N ILE A 98 -9.21 10.98 -7.98
CA ILE A 98 -9.52 9.89 -8.91
C ILE A 98 -10.68 10.24 -9.85
N TYR A 99 -11.70 10.92 -9.34
CA TYR A 99 -12.80 11.35 -10.20
C TYR A 99 -12.35 12.36 -11.26
N LEU A 100 -11.48 13.32 -10.91
CA LEU A 100 -10.90 14.25 -11.88
C LEU A 100 -10.07 13.52 -12.95
N ILE A 101 -9.29 12.52 -12.56
CA ILE A 101 -8.56 11.66 -13.50
C ILE A 101 -9.53 10.89 -14.42
N TYR A 102 -10.61 10.36 -13.84
CA TYR A 102 -11.63 9.63 -14.58
C TYR A 102 -12.32 10.53 -15.62
N LEU A 103 -12.63 11.79 -15.29
CA LEU A 103 -13.21 12.75 -16.24
C LEU A 103 -12.31 13.01 -17.46
N ILE A 104 -10.97 13.00 -17.26
CA ILE A 104 -10.01 13.28 -18.33
C ILE A 104 -9.75 12.06 -19.21
N GLY A 105 -9.60 10.89 -18.61
CA GLY A 105 -9.10 9.70 -19.32
C GLY A 105 -9.84 8.39 -19.02
N GLY A 106 -10.99 8.44 -18.35
CA GLY A 106 -11.75 7.23 -17.98
C GLY A 106 -10.92 6.24 -17.17
N TYR A 107 -11.18 4.96 -17.34
CA TYR A 107 -10.43 3.88 -16.68
C TYR A 107 -8.97 3.82 -17.12
N THR A 108 -8.66 4.21 -18.37
CA THR A 108 -7.28 4.31 -18.87
C THR A 108 -6.50 5.38 -18.10
N GLY A 109 -7.12 6.54 -17.83
CA GLY A 109 -6.53 7.60 -17.01
C GLY A 109 -6.17 7.12 -15.59
N ILE A 110 -7.09 6.37 -14.95
CA ILE A 110 -6.86 5.80 -13.62
C ILE A 110 -5.69 4.79 -13.63
N TYR A 111 -5.63 3.91 -14.63
CA TYR A 111 -4.52 2.97 -14.80
C TYR A 111 -3.19 3.69 -14.99
N ILE A 112 -3.12 4.68 -15.88
CA ILE A 112 -1.91 5.49 -16.12
C ILE A 112 -1.52 6.25 -14.85
N SER A 113 -2.48 6.82 -14.11
CA SER A 113 -2.17 7.52 -12.84
C SER A 113 -1.53 6.58 -11.81
N SER A 114 -1.96 5.32 -11.73
CA SER A 114 -1.37 4.31 -10.86
C SER A 114 0.07 3.99 -11.25
N ILE A 115 0.37 3.88 -12.56
CA ILE A 115 1.74 3.71 -13.07
C ILE A 115 2.60 4.92 -12.68
N VAL A 116 2.12 6.14 -12.92
CA VAL A 116 2.86 7.37 -12.63
C VAL A 116 3.16 7.48 -11.13
N LEU A 117 2.18 7.25 -10.28
CA LEU A 117 2.38 7.28 -8.81
C LEU A 117 3.39 6.22 -8.36
N PHE A 118 3.34 5.01 -8.93
CA PHE A 118 4.29 3.96 -8.60
C PHE A 118 5.71 4.30 -9.07
N LEU A 119 5.88 4.87 -10.25
CA LEU A 119 7.17 5.37 -10.72
C LEU A 119 7.72 6.49 -9.83
N ILE A 120 6.87 7.43 -9.41
CA ILE A 120 7.26 8.49 -8.46
C ILE A 120 7.78 7.86 -7.16
N LEU A 121 7.06 6.88 -6.60
CA LEU A 121 7.49 6.17 -5.39
C LEU A 121 8.86 5.52 -5.58
N ILE A 122 9.05 4.75 -6.65
CA ILE A 122 10.30 4.00 -6.91
C ILE A 122 11.48 4.94 -7.10
N TYR A 123 11.32 5.99 -7.90
CA TYR A 123 12.39 6.96 -8.11
C TYR A 123 12.73 7.73 -6.84
N PHE A 124 11.72 8.07 -6.07
CA PHE A 124 11.95 8.70 -4.77
C PHE A 124 12.68 7.76 -3.80
N LEU A 125 12.28 6.49 -3.72
CA LEU A 125 12.98 5.49 -2.89
C LEU A 125 14.44 5.35 -3.30
N PHE A 126 14.74 5.22 -4.59
CA PHE A 126 16.12 5.15 -5.08
C PHE A 126 16.94 6.37 -4.67
N PHE A 127 16.39 7.57 -4.86
CA PHE A 127 17.02 8.82 -4.45
C PHE A 127 17.23 8.88 -2.93
N ALA A 128 16.22 8.57 -2.14
CA ALA A 128 16.26 8.64 -0.68
C ALA A 128 17.27 7.65 -0.10
N LEU A 129 17.27 6.41 -0.58
CA LEU A 129 18.19 5.37 -0.16
C LEU A 129 19.65 5.75 -0.51
N TYR A 130 19.88 6.31 -1.70
CA TYR A 130 21.20 6.82 -2.07
C TYR A 130 21.66 7.97 -1.17
N LYS A 131 20.77 8.90 -0.78
CA LYS A 131 21.11 10.00 0.15
C LYS A 131 21.42 9.54 1.57
N ILE A 132 20.86 8.41 1.99
CA ILE A 132 21.07 7.83 3.32
C ILE A 132 22.33 6.95 3.35
N THR A 133 22.51 6.08 2.36
CA THR A 133 23.60 5.10 2.34
C THR A 133 24.89 5.61 1.72
N ASN A 134 24.82 6.55 0.77
CA ASN A 134 25.87 6.98 -0.15
C ASN A 134 26.43 5.85 -1.07
N HIS A 135 25.73 4.72 -1.18
CA HIS A 135 26.09 3.58 -2.02
C HIS A 135 25.07 3.38 -3.14
N LEU A 136 25.50 3.58 -4.39
CA LEU A 136 24.61 3.59 -5.55
C LEU A 136 24.08 2.17 -5.86
N SER A 137 24.95 1.16 -5.82
CA SER A 137 24.57 -0.23 -6.10
C SER A 137 23.62 -0.81 -5.05
N ILE A 138 23.89 -0.51 -3.77
CA ILE A 138 23.01 -0.93 -2.65
C ILE A 138 21.65 -0.28 -2.77
N SER A 139 21.61 1.02 -3.09
CA SER A 139 20.35 1.75 -3.26
C SER A 139 19.53 1.19 -4.43
N ALA A 140 20.18 0.85 -5.56
CA ALA A 140 19.51 0.22 -6.69
C ALA A 140 18.96 -1.16 -6.32
N PHE A 141 19.75 -2.00 -5.66
CA PHE A 141 19.33 -3.33 -5.21
C PHE A 141 18.16 -3.24 -4.21
N SER A 142 18.28 -2.38 -3.20
CA SER A 142 17.20 -2.18 -2.22
C SER A 142 15.92 -1.66 -2.87
N THR A 143 16.02 -0.72 -3.84
CA THR A 143 14.85 -0.24 -4.58
C THR A 143 14.21 -1.35 -5.41
N PHE A 144 15.00 -2.23 -6.03
CA PHE A 144 14.48 -3.38 -6.75
C PHE A 144 13.69 -4.32 -5.81
N ILE A 145 14.24 -4.66 -4.64
CA ILE A 145 13.54 -5.46 -3.62
C ILE A 145 12.24 -4.78 -3.17
N ALA A 146 12.27 -3.47 -2.90
CA ALA A 146 11.06 -2.71 -2.53
C ALA A 146 10.00 -2.75 -3.64
N THR A 147 10.41 -2.60 -4.92
CA THR A 147 9.50 -2.65 -6.06
C THR A 147 8.77 -3.99 -6.13
N LEU A 148 9.49 -5.11 -5.96
CA LEU A 148 8.88 -6.44 -5.95
C LEU A 148 7.99 -6.66 -4.71
N SER A 149 8.42 -6.21 -3.54
CA SER A 149 7.67 -6.36 -2.29
C SER A 149 6.36 -5.58 -2.30
N LEU A 150 6.33 -4.41 -2.95
CA LEU A 150 5.16 -3.54 -3.01
C LEU A 150 4.22 -3.85 -4.17
N SER A 151 4.65 -4.63 -5.16
CA SER A 151 3.90 -4.87 -6.41
C SER A 151 2.48 -5.41 -6.18
N GLY A 152 2.26 -6.25 -5.18
CA GLY A 152 0.96 -6.79 -4.81
C GLY A 152 -0.03 -5.75 -4.28
N PHE A 153 0.47 -4.59 -3.83
CA PHE A 153 -0.31 -3.50 -3.23
C PHE A 153 -0.48 -2.30 -4.17
N VAL A 154 0.03 -2.39 -5.41
CA VAL A 154 -0.05 -1.30 -6.39
C VAL A 154 -1.36 -1.40 -7.16
N THR A 155 -2.35 -0.66 -6.69
CA THR A 155 -3.69 -0.59 -7.25
C THR A 155 -4.20 0.85 -7.17
N ALA A 156 -5.28 1.18 -7.87
CA ALA A 156 -5.88 2.52 -7.87
C ALA A 156 -6.65 2.79 -6.55
N ARG A 157 -5.89 2.87 -5.45
CA ARG A 157 -6.36 3.14 -4.08
C ARG A 157 -5.55 4.27 -3.45
N ALA A 158 -6.10 4.96 -2.45
CA ALA A 158 -5.42 5.99 -1.65
C ALA A 158 -4.10 5.49 -1.02
N GLN A 159 -3.98 4.19 -0.83
CA GLN A 159 -2.80 3.51 -0.30
C GLN A 159 -1.52 3.82 -1.10
N LEU A 160 -1.59 3.93 -2.43
CA LEU A 160 -0.42 4.21 -3.26
C LEU A 160 0.16 5.60 -3.01
N VAL A 161 -0.69 6.61 -2.79
CA VAL A 161 -0.26 7.96 -2.39
C VAL A 161 0.32 7.92 -0.97
N SER A 162 -0.30 7.15 -0.05
CA SER A 162 0.21 6.98 1.31
C SER A 162 1.62 6.38 1.35
N PHE A 163 1.95 5.48 0.43
CA PHE A 163 3.31 4.92 0.32
C PHE A 163 4.35 6.00 0.00
N ILE A 164 4.02 6.92 -0.91
CA ILE A 164 4.91 8.06 -1.22
C ILE A 164 5.10 8.92 0.03
N LEU A 165 4.02 9.21 0.76
CA LEU A 165 4.06 10.06 1.95
C LEU A 165 4.84 9.42 3.10
N PHE A 166 4.69 8.12 3.34
CA PHE A 166 5.50 7.39 4.34
C PHE A 166 6.98 7.29 3.96
N ALA A 167 7.29 7.09 2.68
CA ALA A 167 8.68 7.12 2.22
C ALA A 167 9.31 8.52 2.42
N LEU A 168 8.56 9.59 2.14
CA LEU A 168 8.96 10.97 2.41
C LEU A 168 9.15 11.21 3.90
N GLU A 169 8.27 10.69 4.75
CA GLU A 169 8.34 10.82 6.20
C GLU A 169 9.64 10.24 6.75
N VAL A 170 9.93 8.96 6.46
CA VAL A 170 11.18 8.31 6.88
C VAL A 170 12.39 9.09 6.37
N TYR A 171 12.38 9.51 5.10
CA TYR A 171 13.47 10.31 4.52
C TYR A 171 13.65 11.65 5.24
N PHE A 172 12.58 12.37 5.55
CA PHE A 172 12.71 13.68 6.21
C PHE A 172 13.12 13.55 7.68
N ILE A 173 12.67 12.52 8.39
CA ILE A 173 13.18 12.21 9.73
C ILE A 173 14.69 11.98 9.68
N GLU A 174 15.18 11.10 8.79
CA GLU A 174 16.61 10.79 8.65
C GLU A 174 17.43 12.03 8.23
N MET A 175 16.92 12.81 7.29
CA MET A 175 17.61 14.03 6.85
C MET A 175 17.62 15.12 7.92
N PHE A 176 16.57 15.21 8.72
CA PHE A 176 16.55 16.14 9.85
C PHE A 176 17.56 15.73 10.92
N LEU A 177 17.60 14.46 11.30
CA LEU A 177 18.58 13.96 12.27
C LEU A 177 20.03 14.13 11.78
N LYS A 178 20.26 13.97 10.47
CA LYS A 178 21.60 14.13 9.86
C LYS A 178 22.04 15.59 9.77
N ASN A 179 21.15 16.51 9.41
CA ASN A 179 21.51 17.87 8.98
C ASN A 179 20.98 18.98 9.90
N GLY A 180 20.03 18.70 10.81
CA GLY A 180 19.42 19.70 11.70
C GLY A 180 18.56 20.77 11.01
N LYS A 181 18.25 20.63 9.70
CA LYS A 181 17.56 21.70 8.94
C LYS A 181 16.07 21.71 9.24
N LYS A 182 15.57 22.80 9.85
CA LYS A 182 14.17 22.98 10.30
C LYS A 182 13.12 22.79 9.18
N LYS A 183 13.47 23.00 7.90
CA LYS A 183 12.55 22.76 6.77
C LYS A 183 11.97 21.34 6.74
N TYR A 184 12.74 20.34 7.20
CA TYR A 184 12.26 18.97 7.25
C TYR A 184 11.15 18.77 8.29
N LEU A 185 11.16 19.53 9.38
CA LEU A 185 10.09 19.52 10.37
C LEU A 185 8.78 20.06 9.78
N LEU A 186 8.87 21.13 8.98
CA LEU A 186 7.70 21.65 8.26
C LEU A 186 7.13 20.62 7.28
N PHE A 187 7.99 19.93 6.52
CA PHE A 187 7.53 18.88 5.59
C PHE A 187 6.87 17.71 6.34
N LEU A 188 7.38 17.33 7.51
CA LEU A 188 6.74 16.29 8.34
C LEU A 188 5.33 16.72 8.76
N LEU A 189 5.14 17.96 9.19
CA LEU A 189 3.81 18.47 9.54
C LEU A 189 2.85 18.47 8.34
N LEU A 190 3.34 18.88 7.16
CA LEU A 190 2.56 18.84 5.92
C LEU A 190 2.19 17.41 5.51
N ILE A 191 3.10 16.44 5.67
CA ILE A 191 2.81 15.02 5.41
C ILE A 191 1.67 14.54 6.30
N SER A 192 1.70 14.82 7.60
CA SER A 192 0.62 14.45 8.52
C SER A 192 -0.73 15.03 8.06
N LEU A 193 -0.76 16.33 7.69
CA LEU A 193 -1.96 16.97 7.17
C LEU A 193 -2.48 16.29 5.90
N VAL A 194 -1.59 15.99 4.97
CA VAL A 194 -1.96 15.36 3.69
C VAL A 194 -2.45 13.93 3.90
N ILE A 195 -1.77 13.11 4.73
CA ILE A 195 -2.21 11.72 5.04
C ILE A 195 -3.60 11.74 5.66
N CYS A 196 -3.85 12.63 6.62
CA CYS A 196 -5.15 12.74 7.32
C CYS A 196 -6.32 13.01 6.34
N ASN A 197 -6.08 13.73 5.24
CA ASN A 197 -7.10 14.09 4.27
C ASN A 197 -7.18 13.14 3.07
N ILE A 198 -6.08 12.48 2.69
CA ILE A 198 -6.03 11.54 1.56
C ILE A 198 -6.39 10.11 1.99
N HIS A 199 -5.97 9.69 3.20
CA HIS A 199 -6.16 8.32 3.65
C HIS A 199 -6.19 8.24 5.18
N LEU A 200 -7.32 8.61 5.74
CA LEU A 200 -7.52 8.72 7.18
C LEU A 200 -7.18 7.46 7.96
N ALA A 201 -7.54 6.29 7.42
CA ALA A 201 -7.32 5.00 8.08
C ALA A 201 -5.85 4.70 8.39
N VAL A 202 -4.91 5.28 7.64
CA VAL A 202 -3.46 5.06 7.84
C VAL A 202 -2.77 6.21 8.58
N TRP A 203 -3.49 7.29 8.89
CA TRP A 203 -2.92 8.44 9.61
C TRP A 203 -2.25 8.06 10.96
N PRO A 204 -2.76 7.12 11.78
CA PRO A 204 -2.10 6.68 12.99
C PRO A 204 -0.72 6.07 12.76
N PHE A 205 -0.45 5.46 11.60
CA PHE A 205 0.86 4.87 11.28
C PHE A 205 1.95 5.92 11.10
N TYR A 206 1.59 7.16 10.74
CA TYR A 206 2.50 8.29 10.78
C TYR A 206 3.15 8.43 12.16
N PHE A 207 2.40 8.34 13.24
CA PHE A 207 2.94 8.44 14.61
C PHE A 207 3.77 7.22 15.00
N ILE A 208 3.42 6.04 14.52
CA ILE A 208 4.14 4.78 14.80
C ILE A 208 5.55 4.81 14.23
N ILE A 209 5.78 5.43 13.07
CA ILE A 209 7.10 5.55 12.44
C ILE A 209 8.09 6.33 13.32
N PHE A 210 7.65 7.25 14.15
CA PHE A 210 8.52 7.99 15.08
C PHE A 210 9.01 7.15 16.27
N LEU A 211 8.25 6.13 16.70
CA LEU A 211 8.51 5.41 17.95
C LEU A 211 9.91 4.76 18.04
N PRO A 212 10.45 4.11 16.99
CA PRO A 212 11.80 3.55 17.02
C PRO A 212 12.89 4.59 17.28
N TYR A 213 12.72 5.82 16.79
CA TYR A 213 13.67 6.90 17.02
C TYR A 213 13.65 7.40 18.46
N PHE A 214 12.47 7.48 19.07
CA PHE A 214 12.36 7.83 20.50
C PHE A 214 12.87 6.71 21.40
N ALA A 215 12.58 5.46 21.06
CA ALA A 215 13.09 4.30 21.79
C ALA A 215 14.63 4.24 21.77
N GLU A 216 15.26 4.47 20.60
CA GLU A 216 16.73 4.60 20.51
C GLU A 216 17.25 5.71 21.41
N TYR A 217 16.65 6.90 21.36
CA TYR A 217 17.08 8.04 22.17
C TYR A 217 16.99 7.76 23.67
N ILE A 218 15.85 7.24 24.14
CA ILE A 218 15.65 6.90 25.55
C ILE A 218 16.66 5.84 25.99
N LEU A 219 16.83 4.76 25.21
CA LEU A 219 17.80 3.71 25.53
C LEU A 219 19.23 4.25 25.57
N SER A 220 19.60 5.11 24.61
CA SER A 220 20.92 5.75 24.56
C SER A 220 21.18 6.62 25.78
N LEU A 221 20.19 7.39 26.25
CA LEU A 221 20.29 8.18 27.49
C LEU A 221 20.49 7.28 28.71
N ILE A 222 19.73 6.18 28.82
CA ILE A 222 19.82 5.25 29.95
C ILE A 222 21.20 4.58 29.98
N VAL A 223 21.67 4.06 28.84
CA VAL A 223 22.94 3.34 28.74
C VAL A 223 24.14 4.27 28.98
N ASN A 224 24.08 5.53 28.49
CA ASN A 224 25.18 6.46 28.66
C ASN A 224 25.26 7.07 30.07
N LYS A 225 24.13 7.12 30.83
CA LYS A 225 24.10 7.60 32.21
C LYS A 225 24.46 6.51 33.25
N LYS A 226 24.25 5.24 32.95
CA LYS A 226 24.55 4.13 33.86
C LYS A 226 26.06 3.84 33.94
N LYS A 227 26.53 3.45 35.13
CA LYS A 227 27.89 2.90 35.30
C LYS A 227 28.07 1.67 34.42
N ASP A 228 29.26 1.50 33.89
CA ASP A 228 29.59 0.38 33.02
C ASP A 228 29.41 -0.95 33.75
N ASN A 229 28.52 -1.76 33.27
CA ASN A 229 28.29 -3.15 33.63
C ASN A 229 28.33 -4.03 32.39
N LYS A 230 28.26 -5.35 32.54
CA LYS A 230 28.33 -6.29 31.40
C LYS A 230 27.29 -5.97 30.31
N ILE A 231 26.07 -5.57 30.69
CA ILE A 231 24.97 -5.26 29.75
C ILE A 231 25.24 -3.95 29.04
N THR A 232 25.58 -2.87 29.76
CA THR A 232 25.84 -1.56 29.14
C THR A 232 27.07 -1.60 28.24
N LEU A 233 28.13 -2.32 28.61
CA LEU A 233 29.29 -2.54 27.75
C LEU A 233 28.96 -3.35 26.50
N PHE A 234 28.14 -4.40 26.63
CA PHE A 234 27.65 -5.16 25.49
C PHE A 234 26.84 -4.26 24.51
N LEU A 235 25.90 -3.46 25.04
CA LEU A 235 25.08 -2.56 24.22
C LEU A 235 25.93 -1.50 23.51
N LYS A 236 26.86 -0.85 24.22
CA LYS A 236 27.79 0.14 23.65
C LYS A 236 28.70 -0.46 22.58
N LYS A 237 29.12 -1.71 22.74
CA LYS A 237 29.93 -2.43 21.73
C LYS A 237 29.13 -2.81 20.50
N ARG A 238 27.87 -3.21 20.69
CA ARG A 238 27.03 -3.81 19.66
C ARG A 238 26.28 -2.78 18.83
N PHE A 239 25.84 -1.69 19.45
CA PHE A 239 24.96 -0.70 18.85
C PHE A 239 25.62 0.68 18.80
N ASP A 240 25.23 1.44 17.78
CA ASP A 240 25.53 2.86 17.67
C ASP A 240 24.48 3.63 18.49
N LEU A 241 24.85 3.93 19.74
CA LEU A 241 24.00 4.60 20.73
C LEU A 241 24.31 6.10 20.77
N ASP A 242 23.99 6.81 19.69
CA ASP A 242 24.20 8.25 19.61
C ASP A 242 23.01 9.02 20.22
N VAL A 243 23.31 10.00 21.08
CA VAL A 243 22.30 10.87 21.68
C VAL A 243 22.14 12.11 20.82
N ASN A 244 21.27 12.04 19.81
CA ASN A 244 20.99 13.16 18.95
C ASN A 244 20.02 14.15 19.60
N SER A 245 20.48 15.36 19.92
CA SER A 245 19.68 16.41 20.56
C SER A 245 18.49 16.89 19.72
N ASN A 246 18.50 16.63 18.42
CA ASN A 246 17.41 17.00 17.51
C ASN A 246 16.13 16.18 17.75
N ILE A 247 16.21 15.04 18.45
CA ILE A 247 15.05 14.19 18.75
C ILE A 247 13.92 14.95 19.48
N LYS A 248 14.25 15.90 20.36
CA LYS A 248 13.25 16.75 21.03
C LYS A 248 12.36 17.53 20.06
N TYR A 249 12.91 17.96 18.93
CA TYR A 249 12.12 18.66 17.91
C TYR A 249 11.24 17.70 17.10
N LEU A 250 11.69 16.46 16.87
CA LEU A 250 10.84 15.42 16.28
C LEU A 250 9.67 15.10 17.20
N PHE A 251 9.91 15.02 18.52
CA PHE A 251 8.83 14.80 19.49
C PHE A 251 7.82 15.96 19.44
N LEU A 252 8.30 17.22 19.41
CA LEU A 252 7.44 18.38 19.29
C LEU A 252 6.60 18.35 18.00
N ILE A 253 7.22 18.00 16.86
CA ILE A 253 6.49 17.91 15.56
C ILE A 253 5.47 16.79 15.60
N MET A 254 5.79 15.63 16.18
CA MET A 254 4.83 14.54 16.36
C MET A 254 3.60 15.01 17.16
N LEU A 255 3.80 15.75 18.25
CA LEU A 255 2.70 16.31 19.04
C LEU A 255 1.89 17.36 18.25
N LEU A 256 2.56 18.25 17.53
CA LEU A 256 1.90 19.25 16.68
C LEU A 256 1.12 18.59 15.54
N SER A 257 1.59 17.45 15.02
CA SER A 257 0.91 16.68 13.97
C SER A 257 -0.43 16.11 14.41
N ILE A 258 -0.67 15.95 15.72
CA ILE A 258 -2.00 15.55 16.22
C ILE A 258 -3.05 16.62 15.84
N PHE A 259 -2.69 17.89 15.87
CA PHE A 259 -3.62 18.99 15.54
C PHE A 259 -3.93 19.08 14.05
N THR A 260 -3.18 18.40 13.16
CA THR A 260 -3.53 18.35 11.73
C THR A 260 -4.87 17.64 11.49
N GLY A 261 -5.30 16.75 12.39
CA GLY A 261 -6.63 16.14 12.37
C GLY A 261 -7.79 17.11 12.57
N LEU A 262 -7.53 18.35 13.00
CA LEU A 262 -8.55 19.41 13.06
C LEU A 262 -8.70 20.16 11.72
N ILE A 263 -7.71 20.01 10.82
CA ILE A 263 -7.68 20.69 9.51
C ILE A 263 -8.21 19.74 8.44
N THR A 264 -9.48 19.38 8.57
CA THR A 264 -10.18 18.46 7.67
C THR A 264 -11.69 18.77 7.69
N PRO A 265 -12.42 18.56 6.58
CA PRO A 265 -13.87 18.65 6.57
C PRO A 265 -14.56 17.52 7.36
N LEU A 266 -13.81 16.51 7.82
CA LEU A 266 -14.35 15.30 8.44
C LEU A 266 -14.68 15.48 9.94
N LYS A 267 -14.65 16.70 10.47
CA LYS A 267 -14.94 17.02 11.89
C LYS A 267 -14.04 16.24 12.85
N GLY A 268 -14.59 15.54 13.85
CA GLY A 268 -13.86 14.73 14.84
C GLY A 268 -13.47 13.31 14.37
N THR A 269 -13.83 12.93 13.17
CA THR A 269 -13.60 11.58 12.61
C THR A 269 -12.14 11.13 12.68
N PRO A 270 -11.10 11.96 12.43
CA PRO A 270 -9.70 11.52 12.51
C PRO A 270 -9.31 10.88 13.84
N TYR A 271 -9.91 11.31 14.93
CA TYR A 271 -9.58 10.80 16.27
C TYR A 271 -10.39 9.56 16.68
N THR A 272 -11.55 9.34 16.07
CA THR A 272 -12.45 8.24 16.43
C THR A 272 -12.42 7.09 15.44
N TYR A 273 -12.01 7.34 14.18
CA TYR A 273 -12.08 6.37 13.09
C TYR A 273 -11.32 5.07 13.40
N MET A 274 -10.05 5.18 13.85
CA MET A 274 -9.25 3.99 14.15
C MET A 274 -9.85 3.17 15.30
N ILE A 275 -10.36 3.85 16.33
CA ILE A 275 -10.97 3.17 17.48
C ILE A 275 -12.20 2.38 17.01
N LYS A 276 -13.07 3.01 16.22
CA LYS A 276 -14.26 2.35 15.65
C LYS A 276 -13.89 1.17 14.76
N THR A 277 -12.88 1.33 13.87
CA THR A 277 -12.40 0.24 13.00
C THR A 277 -11.87 -0.94 13.82
N MET A 278 -11.15 -0.68 14.92
CA MET A 278 -10.64 -1.77 15.80
C MET A 278 -11.75 -2.46 16.60
N MET A 279 -12.86 -1.79 16.88
CA MET A 279 -14.02 -2.36 17.58
C MET A 279 -14.95 -3.12 16.64
N GLY A 280 -14.94 -2.79 15.35
CA GLY A 280 -15.86 -3.36 14.35
C GLY A 280 -15.52 -4.79 13.92
N ASN A 281 -16.54 -5.50 13.45
CA ASN A 281 -16.44 -6.91 13.03
C ASN A 281 -15.88 -7.09 11.62
N SER A 282 -15.81 -6.04 10.80
CA SER A 282 -15.33 -6.11 9.41
C SER A 282 -13.93 -6.74 9.29
N GLN A 283 -13.07 -6.56 10.31
CA GLN A 283 -11.73 -7.16 10.34
C GLN A 283 -11.72 -8.69 10.29
N LYS A 284 -12.77 -9.36 10.78
CA LYS A 284 -12.85 -10.83 10.79
C LYS A 284 -13.05 -11.43 9.39
N TYR A 285 -13.65 -10.67 8.48
CA TYR A 285 -14.14 -11.16 7.20
C TYR A 285 -13.35 -10.66 5.99
N ILE A 286 -12.56 -9.60 6.15
CA ILE A 286 -11.76 -9.02 5.07
C ILE A 286 -10.41 -9.73 4.99
N ALA A 287 -10.08 -10.29 3.81
CA ALA A 287 -8.84 -11.06 3.60
C ALA A 287 -7.57 -10.27 3.91
N GLU A 288 -7.56 -8.96 3.69
CA GLU A 288 -6.42 -8.07 3.97
C GLU A 288 -6.10 -7.95 5.48
N HIS A 289 -7.06 -8.27 6.35
CA HIS A 289 -6.89 -8.25 7.81
C HIS A 289 -6.49 -9.61 8.40
N GLN A 290 -6.35 -10.65 7.58
CA GLN A 290 -5.90 -11.97 8.03
C GLN A 290 -4.40 -11.97 8.35
N MET A 291 -3.96 -12.97 9.12
CA MET A 291 -2.56 -13.16 9.47
C MET A 291 -1.70 -13.45 8.23
N ILE A 292 -0.43 -13.04 8.29
CA ILE A 292 0.55 -13.30 7.24
C ILE A 292 0.80 -14.81 7.07
N THR A 293 0.93 -15.24 5.81
CA THR A 293 1.46 -16.56 5.45
C THR A 293 2.85 -16.43 4.82
N TRP A 294 3.66 -17.49 4.86
CA TRP A 294 5.00 -17.51 4.27
C TRP A 294 5.01 -17.18 2.76
N SER A 295 3.94 -17.51 2.07
CA SER A 295 3.81 -17.24 0.64
C SER A 295 3.36 -15.83 0.28
N SER A 296 2.85 -15.06 1.25
CA SER A 296 2.24 -13.75 0.96
C SER A 296 3.24 -12.66 0.57
N SER A 297 4.49 -12.72 1.04
CA SER A 297 5.52 -11.75 0.63
C SER A 297 6.95 -12.26 0.91
N PRO A 298 7.51 -13.14 0.06
CA PRO A 298 8.82 -13.74 0.27
C PRO A 298 9.95 -12.71 0.35
N PHE A 299 9.89 -11.63 -0.43
CA PHE A 299 10.92 -10.59 -0.42
C PHE A 299 10.98 -9.82 0.89
N VAL A 300 9.83 -9.60 1.56
CA VAL A 300 9.78 -8.96 2.88
C VAL A 300 10.38 -9.88 3.94
N ILE A 301 10.11 -11.18 3.87
CA ILE A 301 10.67 -12.17 4.80
C ILE A 301 12.20 -12.23 4.66
N ILE A 302 12.71 -12.27 3.43
CA ILE A 302 14.15 -12.22 3.15
C ILE A 302 14.75 -10.94 3.73
N MET A 303 14.14 -9.79 3.52
CA MET A 303 14.59 -8.50 4.04
C MET A 303 14.68 -8.51 5.58
N ILE A 304 13.68 -9.04 6.28
CA ILE A 304 13.69 -9.18 7.74
C ILE A 304 14.86 -10.05 8.18
N PHE A 305 14.98 -11.24 7.58
CA PHE A 305 16.05 -12.18 7.91
C PHE A 305 17.44 -11.57 7.70
N GLU A 306 17.66 -10.90 6.57
CA GLU A 306 18.96 -10.28 6.27
C GLU A 306 19.31 -9.15 7.24
N VAL A 307 18.33 -8.30 7.63
CA VAL A 307 18.58 -7.23 8.61
C VAL A 307 19.07 -7.82 9.94
N TYR A 308 18.39 -8.85 10.46
CA TYR A 308 18.80 -9.49 11.71
C TYR A 308 20.13 -10.23 11.55
N PHE A 309 20.33 -10.99 10.49
CA PHE A 309 21.55 -11.75 10.24
C PHE A 309 22.76 -10.81 10.11
N LEU A 310 22.68 -9.79 9.26
CA LEU A 310 23.79 -8.84 9.09
C LEU A 310 24.05 -8.01 10.34
N SER A 311 23.02 -7.73 11.13
CA SER A 311 23.18 -7.06 12.41
C SER A 311 24.03 -7.88 13.41
N LEU A 312 24.20 -9.19 13.22
CA LEU A 312 25.13 -10.00 14.00
C LEU A 312 26.61 -9.70 13.71
N PHE A 313 26.93 -9.19 12.54
CA PHE A 313 28.30 -9.00 12.07
C PHE A 313 28.72 -7.52 11.95
N THR A 314 27.79 -6.58 12.12
CA THR A 314 28.10 -5.16 12.04
C THR A 314 27.43 -4.35 13.16
N ARG A 315 28.02 -3.22 13.50
CA ARG A 315 27.44 -2.28 14.48
C ARG A 315 26.33 -1.49 13.81
N VAL A 316 25.10 -1.62 14.29
CA VAL A 316 23.90 -1.01 13.71
C VAL A 316 23.26 0.01 14.65
N LYS A 317 22.45 0.90 14.12
CA LYS A 317 21.57 1.74 14.93
C LYS A 317 20.43 0.91 15.48
N ILE A 318 20.19 1.01 16.78
CA ILE A 318 19.16 0.15 17.40
C ILE A 318 17.76 0.47 16.92
N ARG A 319 17.51 1.70 16.47
CA ARG A 319 16.24 2.09 15.84
C ARG A 319 15.89 1.27 14.59
N ASP A 320 16.91 0.79 13.84
CA ASP A 320 16.67 -0.05 12.67
C ASP A 320 16.06 -1.40 13.09
N LEU A 321 16.57 -1.99 14.19
CA LEU A 321 15.99 -3.20 14.74
C LEU A 321 14.61 -2.97 15.36
N PHE A 322 14.41 -1.87 16.08
CA PHE A 322 13.09 -1.52 16.64
C PHE A 322 12.05 -1.29 15.52
N MET A 323 12.43 -0.62 14.43
CA MET A 323 11.55 -0.41 13.28
C MET A 323 11.15 -1.75 12.66
N ILE A 324 12.12 -2.59 12.31
CA ILE A 324 11.83 -3.91 11.71
C ILE A 324 11.02 -4.78 12.67
N THR A 325 11.39 -4.84 13.96
CA THR A 325 10.66 -5.66 14.94
C THR A 325 9.21 -5.19 15.10
N GLY A 326 9.01 -3.89 15.34
CA GLY A 326 7.67 -3.33 15.54
C GLY A 326 6.77 -3.52 14.33
N LEU A 327 7.27 -3.23 13.13
CA LEU A 327 6.51 -3.41 11.90
C LEU A 327 6.29 -4.89 11.54
N THR A 328 7.22 -5.79 11.92
CA THR A 328 7.04 -7.24 11.76
C THR A 328 5.91 -7.75 12.66
N ILE A 329 5.86 -7.31 13.93
CA ILE A 329 4.76 -7.66 14.83
C ILE A 329 3.42 -7.21 14.23
N MET A 330 3.34 -5.99 13.71
CA MET A 330 2.14 -5.49 13.04
C MET A 330 1.80 -6.32 11.79
N ALA A 331 2.79 -6.67 10.96
CA ALA A 331 2.57 -7.45 9.74
C ALA A 331 2.11 -8.88 10.03
N VAL A 332 2.56 -9.49 11.15
CA VAL A 332 2.08 -10.80 11.60
C VAL A 332 0.59 -10.76 11.96
N THR A 333 0.11 -9.67 12.53
CA THR A 333 -1.31 -9.53 12.89
C THR A 333 -2.21 -9.25 11.70
N SER A 334 -1.69 -8.62 10.61
CA SER A 334 -2.48 -8.30 9.42
C SER A 334 -1.59 -8.13 8.18
N ILE A 335 -1.96 -8.84 7.10
CA ILE A 335 -1.28 -8.77 5.79
C ILE A 335 -1.17 -7.32 5.29
N ARG A 336 -2.15 -6.49 5.58
CA ARG A 336 -2.18 -5.07 5.19
C ARG A 336 -0.93 -4.30 5.64
N HIS A 337 -0.35 -4.65 6.80
CA HIS A 337 0.83 -3.98 7.35
C HIS A 337 2.15 -4.40 6.66
N ILE A 338 2.15 -5.45 5.84
CA ILE A 338 3.33 -5.88 5.06
C ILE A 338 3.83 -4.73 4.18
N SER A 339 2.93 -3.97 3.58
CA SER A 339 3.29 -2.84 2.72
C SER A 339 4.06 -1.75 3.48
N LEU A 340 3.66 -1.44 4.72
CA LEU A 340 4.37 -0.48 5.58
C LEU A 340 5.74 -1.03 6.02
N LEU A 341 5.81 -2.33 6.35
CA LEU A 341 7.06 -3.01 6.67
C LEU A 341 8.01 -3.03 5.47
N ALA A 342 7.52 -3.33 4.26
CA ALA A 342 8.33 -3.27 3.04
C ALA A 342 8.86 -1.86 2.79
N LEU A 343 8.02 -0.83 3.00
CA LEU A 343 8.33 0.55 2.71
C LEU A 343 9.31 1.19 3.71
N ALA A 344 9.05 1.08 5.01
CA ALA A 344 9.92 1.64 6.04
C ALA A 344 11.11 0.72 6.34
N GLY A 345 10.92 -0.59 6.27
CA GLY A 345 11.96 -1.58 6.48
C GLY A 345 13.06 -1.54 5.43
N ILE A 346 12.77 -1.13 4.17
CA ILE A 346 13.80 -1.03 3.14
C ILE A 346 14.87 0.02 3.47
N PHE A 347 14.53 1.07 4.21
CA PHE A 347 15.50 2.05 4.69
C PHE A 347 16.46 1.43 5.72
N CYS A 348 15.93 0.60 6.62
CA CYS A 348 16.72 -0.13 7.61
C CYS A 348 17.61 -1.16 6.91
N PHE A 349 17.04 -1.95 6.01
CA PHE A 349 17.76 -2.92 5.19
C PHE A 349 18.93 -2.29 4.44
N ALA A 350 18.69 -1.25 3.66
CA ALA A 350 19.73 -0.59 2.87
C ALA A 350 20.85 -0.03 3.75
N ARG A 351 20.52 0.52 4.92
CA ARG A 351 21.50 1.05 5.88
C ARG A 351 22.35 -0.06 6.50
N VAL A 352 21.72 -1.11 7.01
CA VAL A 352 22.42 -2.24 7.64
C VAL A 352 23.32 -2.94 6.61
N PHE A 353 22.80 -3.13 5.40
CA PHE A 353 23.54 -3.71 4.28
C PHE A 353 24.77 -2.85 3.91
N ALA A 354 24.62 -1.53 3.80
CA ALA A 354 25.72 -0.61 3.54
C ALA A 354 26.77 -0.62 4.67
N LEU A 355 26.34 -0.61 5.93
CA LEU A 355 27.24 -0.65 7.09
C LEU A 355 28.05 -1.95 7.15
N TYR A 356 27.45 -3.08 6.79
CA TYR A 356 28.15 -4.36 6.73
C TYR A 356 29.34 -4.31 5.74
N PHE A 357 29.15 -3.76 4.54
CA PHE A 357 30.23 -3.64 3.57
C PHE A 357 31.29 -2.62 3.95
N ILE A 358 30.89 -1.48 4.55
CA ILE A 358 31.84 -0.46 5.01
C ILE A 358 32.73 -1.03 6.12
N ASN A 359 32.14 -1.65 7.12
CA ASN A 359 32.86 -2.16 8.29
C ASN A 359 33.81 -3.32 7.97
N ASN A 360 33.52 -4.06 6.89
CA ASN A 360 34.39 -5.15 6.41
C ASN A 360 35.34 -4.72 5.27
N ASN A 361 35.50 -3.41 5.03
CA ASN A 361 36.38 -2.84 3.99
C ASN A 361 36.11 -3.40 2.57
N LEU A 362 34.89 -3.79 2.29
CA LEU A 362 34.51 -4.34 0.99
C LEU A 362 34.16 -3.22 0.00
N ILE A 363 35.05 -2.98 -0.97
CA ILE A 363 34.85 -1.95 -2.02
C ILE A 363 33.91 -2.50 -3.10
N ILE A 364 32.66 -2.76 -2.71
CA ILE A 364 31.71 -3.41 -3.62
C ILE A 364 31.08 -2.42 -4.59
N ASP A 365 30.74 -1.20 -4.14
CA ASP A 365 29.97 -0.25 -4.95
C ASP A 365 30.63 0.05 -6.29
N ASN A 366 31.91 0.44 -6.30
CA ASN A 366 32.64 0.74 -7.52
C ASN A 366 32.83 -0.49 -8.41
N THR A 367 33.04 -1.67 -7.82
CA THR A 367 33.20 -2.94 -8.54
C THR A 367 31.93 -3.33 -9.26
N ILE A 368 30.78 -3.27 -8.58
CA ILE A 368 29.46 -3.56 -9.17
C ILE A 368 29.14 -2.55 -10.28
N ILE A 369 29.34 -1.24 -10.02
CA ILE A 369 29.09 -0.19 -11.01
C ILE A 369 29.94 -0.42 -12.26
N ASN A 370 31.23 -0.70 -12.11
CA ASN A 370 32.13 -0.96 -13.24
C ASN A 370 31.73 -2.22 -14.03
N PHE A 371 31.30 -3.28 -13.32
CA PHE A 371 30.83 -4.51 -13.96
C PHE A 371 29.50 -4.27 -14.72
N MET A 372 28.51 -3.68 -14.06
CA MET A 372 27.18 -3.46 -14.63
C MET A 372 27.16 -2.41 -15.76
N SER A 373 28.15 -1.53 -15.80
CA SER A 373 28.30 -0.51 -16.87
C SER A 373 28.99 -1.02 -18.13
N ARG A 374 29.49 -2.27 -18.16
CA ARG A 374 30.04 -2.88 -19.37
C ARG A 374 28.93 -3.10 -20.40
N LYS A 375 29.20 -2.86 -21.67
CA LYS A 375 28.24 -3.02 -22.78
C LYS A 375 27.49 -4.37 -22.74
N LYS A 376 28.19 -5.46 -22.51
CA LYS A 376 27.60 -6.81 -22.42
C LYS A 376 26.65 -6.93 -21.19
N SER A 377 27.05 -6.41 -20.02
CA SER A 377 26.23 -6.43 -18.80
C SER A 377 24.98 -5.58 -18.98
N VAL A 378 25.08 -4.38 -19.56
CA VAL A 378 23.93 -3.51 -19.85
C VAL A 378 22.92 -4.25 -20.74
N ILE A 379 23.40 -4.83 -21.87
CA ILE A 379 22.52 -5.58 -22.79
C ILE A 379 21.87 -6.76 -22.06
N CYS A 380 22.65 -7.54 -21.31
CA CYS A 380 22.10 -8.67 -20.54
C CYS A 380 21.04 -8.24 -19.53
N THR A 381 21.31 -7.18 -18.76
CA THR A 381 20.34 -6.65 -17.76
C THR A 381 19.05 -6.20 -18.43
N VAL A 382 19.12 -5.48 -19.55
CA VAL A 382 17.93 -5.03 -20.29
C VAL A 382 17.15 -6.22 -20.84
N LEU A 383 17.83 -7.21 -21.43
CA LEU A 383 17.17 -8.42 -21.96
C LEU A 383 16.46 -9.21 -20.84
N VAL A 384 17.13 -9.43 -19.71
CA VAL A 384 16.52 -10.11 -18.55
C VAL A 384 15.31 -9.34 -18.05
N THR A 385 15.38 -8.01 -17.98
CA THR A 385 14.24 -7.17 -17.57
C THR A 385 13.07 -7.29 -18.53
N ILE A 386 13.33 -7.28 -19.85
CA ILE A 386 12.28 -7.47 -20.86
C ILE A 386 11.65 -8.85 -20.75
N MET A 387 12.46 -9.90 -20.52
CA MET A 387 11.94 -11.27 -20.32
C MET A 387 11.06 -11.34 -19.05
N MET A 388 11.49 -10.74 -17.95
CA MET A 388 10.67 -10.66 -16.72
C MET A 388 9.37 -9.90 -16.96
N ALA A 389 9.43 -8.73 -17.59
CA ALA A 389 8.27 -7.92 -17.92
C ALA A 389 7.31 -8.67 -18.86
N GLY A 390 7.82 -9.37 -19.87
CA GLY A 390 7.04 -10.23 -20.76
C GLY A 390 6.36 -11.38 -20.03
N GLY A 391 7.05 -12.03 -19.09
CA GLY A 391 6.45 -13.07 -18.24
C GLY A 391 5.33 -12.52 -17.34
N ILE A 392 5.53 -11.36 -16.73
CA ILE A 392 4.50 -10.69 -15.93
C ILE A 392 3.28 -10.34 -16.80
N TYR A 393 3.50 -9.73 -17.96
CA TYR A 393 2.44 -9.37 -18.91
C TYR A 393 1.64 -10.60 -19.34
N PHE A 394 2.31 -11.69 -19.70
CA PHE A 394 1.67 -12.94 -20.09
C PHE A 394 0.77 -13.49 -18.98
N ILE A 395 1.26 -13.54 -17.74
CA ILE A 395 0.50 -14.02 -16.59
C ILE A 395 -0.71 -13.10 -16.29
N GLN A 396 -0.52 -11.80 -16.35
CA GLN A 396 -1.60 -10.83 -16.11
C GLN A 396 -2.63 -10.83 -17.23
N GLY A 397 -2.20 -10.90 -18.50
CA GLY A 397 -3.08 -10.94 -19.66
C GLY A 397 -3.96 -12.18 -19.70
N ILE A 398 -3.48 -13.34 -19.19
CA ILE A 398 -4.31 -14.54 -19.05
C ILE A 398 -5.35 -14.36 -17.93
N LYS A 399 -4.98 -13.70 -16.82
CA LYS A 399 -5.84 -13.59 -15.64
C LYS A 399 -6.84 -12.44 -15.73
N ASN A 400 -6.43 -11.29 -16.26
CA ASN A 400 -7.19 -10.03 -16.22
C ASN A 400 -6.91 -9.19 -17.48
N PRO A 401 -7.55 -9.47 -18.64
CA PRO A 401 -7.25 -8.78 -19.90
C PRO A 401 -7.76 -7.34 -19.95
N ASP A 402 -8.82 -6.99 -19.17
CA ASP A 402 -9.54 -5.72 -19.25
C ASP A 402 -9.53 -4.90 -17.97
N TYR A 403 -10.00 -3.65 -18.04
CA TYR A 403 -10.19 -2.78 -16.89
C TYR A 403 -11.25 -3.32 -15.93
N ILE A 404 -12.31 -3.93 -16.46
CA ILE A 404 -13.41 -4.54 -15.73
C ILE A 404 -13.37 -6.04 -16.02
N ASP A 405 -13.17 -6.84 -14.99
CA ASP A 405 -13.23 -8.29 -15.09
C ASP A 405 -14.69 -8.74 -15.05
N THR A 406 -15.22 -9.17 -16.19
CA THR A 406 -16.62 -9.63 -16.32
C THR A 406 -16.93 -10.91 -15.57
N LYS A 407 -15.92 -11.63 -15.06
CA LYS A 407 -16.12 -12.76 -14.16
C LYS A 407 -16.34 -12.34 -12.70
N THR A 408 -15.82 -11.17 -12.35
CA THR A 408 -15.94 -10.61 -11.00
C THR A 408 -17.06 -9.58 -10.91
N TYR A 409 -17.30 -8.82 -11.98
CA TYR A 409 -18.30 -7.73 -12.01
C TYR A 409 -19.43 -8.06 -12.96
N PRO A 410 -20.70 -7.92 -12.53
CA PRO A 410 -21.89 -8.33 -13.28
C PRO A 410 -22.28 -7.31 -14.36
N VAL A 411 -21.44 -7.14 -15.40
CA VAL A 411 -21.62 -6.11 -16.42
C VAL A 411 -22.97 -6.26 -17.14
N LEU A 412 -23.21 -7.43 -17.73
CA LEU A 412 -24.43 -7.71 -18.49
C LEU A 412 -25.67 -7.73 -17.60
N ALA A 413 -25.58 -8.31 -16.38
CA ALA A 413 -26.68 -8.26 -15.42
C ALA A 413 -27.02 -6.83 -14.99
N THR A 414 -26.02 -5.95 -14.87
CA THR A 414 -26.22 -4.54 -14.56
C THR A 414 -26.98 -3.82 -15.69
N GLU A 415 -26.62 -4.10 -16.94
CA GLU A 415 -27.34 -3.60 -18.12
C GLU A 415 -28.78 -4.10 -18.13
N TYR A 416 -28.98 -5.40 -17.94
CA TYR A 416 -30.32 -5.99 -17.84
C TYR A 416 -31.19 -5.31 -16.77
N ILE A 417 -30.65 -5.08 -15.57
CA ILE A 417 -31.36 -4.42 -14.46
C ILE A 417 -31.79 -3.01 -14.87
N LYS A 418 -30.91 -2.24 -15.53
CA LYS A 418 -31.20 -0.87 -15.93
C LYS A 418 -32.24 -0.77 -17.05
N ASP A 419 -32.26 -1.75 -17.94
CA ASP A 419 -33.14 -1.74 -19.12
C ASP A 419 -34.53 -2.33 -18.82
N ASN A 420 -34.63 -3.25 -17.85
CA ASN A 420 -35.87 -4.01 -17.65
C ASN A 420 -36.54 -3.79 -16.30
N LEU A 421 -35.88 -3.17 -15.30
CA LEU A 421 -36.43 -2.99 -13.98
C LEU A 421 -36.44 -1.51 -13.57
N ASP A 422 -37.36 -1.16 -12.67
CA ASP A 422 -37.32 0.12 -11.96
C ASP A 422 -36.25 0.08 -10.85
N TYR A 423 -34.99 0.02 -11.28
CA TYR A 423 -33.84 -0.26 -10.44
C TYR A 423 -33.61 0.74 -9.28
N LYS A 424 -34.25 1.92 -9.35
CA LYS A 424 -34.16 2.93 -8.27
C LYS A 424 -35.08 2.61 -7.09
N ASN A 425 -36.13 1.85 -7.33
CA ASN A 425 -37.18 1.54 -6.34
C ASN A 425 -37.13 0.08 -5.85
N ILE A 426 -36.33 -0.80 -6.51
CA ILE A 426 -36.16 -2.17 -6.01
C ILE A 426 -35.20 -2.20 -4.82
N ARG A 427 -35.41 -3.14 -3.92
CA ARG A 427 -34.48 -3.47 -2.83
C ARG A 427 -33.65 -4.68 -3.24
N LEU A 428 -32.48 -4.39 -3.85
CA LEU A 428 -31.60 -5.38 -4.47
C LEU A 428 -30.61 -5.90 -3.43
N PHE A 429 -30.68 -7.19 -3.07
CA PHE A 429 -29.55 -7.87 -2.43
C PHE A 429 -28.45 -8.08 -3.47
N ASN A 430 -27.21 -7.75 -3.10
CA ASN A 430 -26.01 -7.96 -3.94
C ASN A 430 -24.84 -8.45 -3.12
N GLU A 431 -23.90 -9.11 -3.77
CA GLU A 431 -22.65 -9.54 -3.16
C GLU A 431 -21.69 -8.35 -2.92
N TYR A 432 -20.92 -8.43 -1.83
CA TYR A 432 -19.92 -7.43 -1.41
C TYR A 432 -18.89 -7.12 -2.51
N ASN A 433 -18.42 -8.15 -3.21
CA ASN A 433 -17.30 -8.02 -4.15
C ASN A 433 -17.62 -7.20 -5.40
N PHE A 434 -18.88 -6.98 -5.73
CA PHE A 434 -19.28 -6.17 -6.88
C PHE A 434 -20.26 -5.03 -6.55
N GLY A 435 -20.58 -4.83 -5.28
CA GLY A 435 -21.51 -3.78 -4.87
C GLY A 435 -21.08 -2.38 -5.32
N SER A 436 -19.79 -2.06 -5.24
CA SER A 436 -19.30 -0.75 -5.71
C SER A 436 -19.40 -0.56 -7.23
N TYR A 437 -19.41 -1.64 -8.02
CA TYR A 437 -19.67 -1.57 -9.45
C TYR A 437 -21.14 -1.21 -9.74
N LEU A 438 -22.08 -1.79 -8.99
CA LEU A 438 -23.51 -1.42 -9.07
C LEU A 438 -23.72 0.04 -8.66
N LEU A 439 -23.10 0.45 -7.56
CA LEU A 439 -23.12 1.82 -7.04
C LEU A 439 -22.64 2.83 -8.08
N LEU A 440 -21.55 2.53 -8.80
CA LEU A 440 -21.06 3.39 -9.90
C LEU A 440 -22.11 3.53 -11.00
N ASN A 441 -22.92 2.50 -11.24
CA ASN A 441 -23.99 2.45 -12.24
C ASN A 441 -25.35 2.98 -11.73
N ASP A 442 -25.38 3.69 -10.61
CA ASP A 442 -26.57 4.32 -10.03
C ASP A 442 -27.63 3.32 -9.51
N ILE A 443 -27.25 2.05 -9.26
CA ILE A 443 -28.13 1.04 -8.67
C ILE A 443 -27.94 1.08 -7.15
N PRO A 444 -29.02 1.31 -6.34
CA PRO A 444 -28.93 1.24 -4.90
C PRO A 444 -28.52 -0.15 -4.41
N VAL A 445 -27.53 -0.20 -3.49
CA VAL A 445 -26.92 -1.46 -3.06
C VAL A 445 -27.34 -1.86 -1.65
N PHE A 446 -27.34 -3.18 -1.38
CA PHE A 446 -27.41 -3.72 -0.03
C PHE A 446 -26.09 -3.52 0.70
N ILE A 447 -24.98 -3.84 0.01
CA ILE A 447 -23.62 -3.76 0.56
C ILE A 447 -22.62 -3.45 -0.56
N ASP A 448 -21.51 -2.77 -0.24
CA ASP A 448 -20.40 -2.51 -1.13
C ASP A 448 -19.07 -2.53 -0.36
N SER A 449 -17.95 -2.25 -1.03
CA SER A 449 -16.62 -2.36 -0.42
C SER A 449 -16.29 -1.29 0.65
N ARG A 450 -17.20 -0.39 0.98
CA ARG A 450 -17.13 0.51 2.15
C ARG A 450 -17.53 -0.24 3.43
N ALA A 451 -16.86 -1.36 3.71
CA ALA A 451 -17.23 -2.32 4.77
C ALA A 451 -17.53 -1.67 6.13
N ASP A 452 -16.75 -0.67 6.54
CA ASP A 452 -16.93 0.02 7.82
C ASP A 452 -18.32 0.65 7.94
N LEU A 453 -18.89 1.17 6.83
CA LEU A 453 -20.21 1.79 6.79
C LEU A 453 -21.31 0.88 7.35
N TYR A 454 -21.19 -0.42 7.11
CA TYR A 454 -22.20 -1.43 7.40
C TYR A 454 -22.04 -2.10 8.77
N THR A 455 -20.97 -1.76 9.52
CA THR A 455 -20.79 -2.24 10.90
C THR A 455 -21.55 -1.36 11.89
N LYS A 456 -22.02 -1.95 12.98
CA LYS A 456 -22.79 -1.23 14.02
C LYS A 456 -22.03 -0.05 14.64
N GLU A 457 -20.69 -0.14 14.75
CA GLU A 457 -19.84 0.92 15.32
C GLU A 457 -19.84 2.19 14.47
N PHE A 458 -20.01 2.05 13.15
CA PHE A 458 -20.07 3.17 12.22
C PHE A 458 -21.49 3.56 11.86
N SER A 459 -22.37 2.58 11.62
CA SER A 459 -23.78 2.82 11.26
C SER A 459 -24.61 3.44 12.38
N GLY A 460 -24.23 3.15 13.63
CA GLY A 460 -25.02 3.55 14.81
C GLY A 460 -26.31 2.75 14.99
N LEU A 461 -26.48 1.65 14.26
CA LEU A 461 -27.61 0.73 14.38
C LEU A 461 -27.36 -0.28 15.52
N ASP A 462 -28.45 -0.87 16.04
CA ASP A 462 -28.38 -1.92 17.06
C ASP A 462 -27.95 -3.28 16.49
N TYR A 463 -27.92 -3.41 15.17
CA TYR A 463 -27.53 -4.63 14.42
C TYR A 463 -26.40 -4.31 13.45
N ASP A 464 -25.75 -5.36 12.93
CA ASP A 464 -24.60 -5.27 12.02
C ASP A 464 -24.98 -5.80 10.64
N ILE A 465 -25.15 -4.88 9.68
CA ILE A 465 -25.53 -5.22 8.28
C ILE A 465 -24.49 -6.13 7.65
N PHE A 466 -23.19 -5.97 7.99
CA PHE A 466 -22.12 -6.79 7.44
C PHE A 466 -22.17 -8.24 7.97
N ASP A 467 -22.48 -8.43 9.26
CA ASP A 467 -22.68 -9.76 9.84
C ASP A 467 -23.92 -10.44 9.24
N ASP A 468 -25.03 -9.70 9.04
CA ASP A 468 -26.24 -10.21 8.37
C ASP A 468 -25.94 -10.65 6.94
N TYR A 469 -25.17 -9.85 6.18
CA TYR A 469 -24.69 -10.25 4.86
C TYR A 469 -23.88 -11.56 4.92
N LYS A 470 -22.97 -11.72 5.87
CA LYS A 470 -22.16 -12.95 6.01
C LYS A 470 -22.96 -14.15 6.44
N SER A 471 -24.08 -13.95 7.12
CA SER A 471 -24.98 -15.03 7.55
C SER A 471 -25.99 -15.45 6.49
N ILE A 472 -26.05 -14.78 5.33
CA ILE A 472 -27.09 -14.97 4.30
C ILE A 472 -27.25 -16.43 3.87
N THR A 473 -26.17 -17.18 3.70
CA THR A 473 -26.22 -18.57 3.29
C THR A 473 -26.80 -19.52 4.36
N LYS A 474 -26.84 -19.06 5.63
CA LYS A 474 -27.33 -19.86 6.76
C LYS A 474 -28.80 -19.60 7.05
N ASP A 475 -29.25 -18.35 6.94
CA ASP A 475 -30.61 -17.94 7.27
C ASP A 475 -31.11 -16.80 6.34
N TYR A 476 -31.07 -17.10 5.02
CA TYR A 476 -31.38 -16.10 4.01
C TYR A 476 -32.82 -15.57 4.11
N GLN A 477 -33.78 -16.42 4.45
CA GLN A 477 -35.19 -16.03 4.54
C GLN A 477 -35.41 -14.93 5.58
N LYS A 478 -34.76 -15.05 6.75
CA LYS A 478 -34.81 -14.05 7.80
C LYS A 478 -34.17 -12.72 7.37
N VAL A 479 -33.00 -12.78 6.75
CA VAL A 479 -32.29 -11.59 6.26
C VAL A 479 -33.11 -10.90 5.17
N LEU A 480 -33.59 -11.64 4.17
CA LEU A 480 -34.38 -11.08 3.08
C LEU A 480 -35.69 -10.44 3.58
N LYS A 481 -36.34 -11.06 4.56
CA LYS A 481 -37.56 -10.53 5.18
C LYS A 481 -37.25 -9.27 6.02
N PHE A 482 -36.17 -9.29 6.82
CA PHE A 482 -35.80 -8.17 7.69
C PHE A 482 -35.50 -6.91 6.88
N TYR A 483 -34.79 -7.05 5.76
CA TYR A 483 -34.43 -5.93 4.88
C TYR A 483 -35.43 -5.66 3.76
N ASP A 484 -36.54 -6.39 3.71
CA ASP A 484 -37.56 -6.28 2.66
C ASP A 484 -36.96 -6.37 1.25
N ILE A 485 -36.12 -7.39 1.04
CA ILE A 485 -35.44 -7.62 -0.24
C ILE A 485 -36.42 -8.16 -1.26
N SER A 486 -36.51 -7.50 -2.42
CA SER A 486 -37.35 -7.90 -3.54
C SER A 486 -36.58 -8.63 -4.64
N HIS A 487 -35.30 -8.33 -4.83
CA HIS A 487 -34.45 -8.88 -5.89
C HIS A 487 -33.10 -9.31 -5.35
N LEU A 488 -32.48 -10.36 -5.96
CA LEU A 488 -31.18 -10.87 -5.55
C LEU A 488 -30.27 -11.01 -6.78
N LEU A 489 -29.16 -10.27 -6.80
CA LEU A 489 -28.08 -10.46 -7.77
C LEU A 489 -26.91 -11.15 -7.07
N ILE A 490 -26.61 -12.38 -7.46
CA ILE A 490 -25.64 -13.24 -6.80
C ILE A 490 -24.69 -13.88 -7.81
N TYR A 491 -23.57 -14.42 -7.31
CA TYR A 491 -22.74 -15.31 -8.13
C TYR A 491 -23.47 -16.63 -8.38
N LYS A 492 -23.61 -16.99 -9.67
CA LYS A 492 -23.93 -18.35 -10.07
C LYS A 492 -22.74 -19.26 -9.81
N GLN A 493 -21.54 -18.76 -10.13
CA GLN A 493 -20.26 -19.41 -9.91
C GLN A 493 -19.23 -18.38 -9.45
N TYR A 494 -18.55 -18.62 -8.33
CA TYR A 494 -17.53 -17.71 -7.85
C TYR A 494 -16.28 -17.72 -8.76
N PRO A 495 -15.61 -16.58 -8.95
CA PRO A 495 -14.42 -16.49 -9.77
C PRO A 495 -13.33 -17.47 -9.32
N GLY A 496 -12.93 -18.37 -10.22
CA GLY A 496 -11.90 -19.39 -9.96
C GLY A 496 -12.40 -20.71 -9.39
N GLU A 497 -13.67 -20.81 -9.02
CA GLU A 497 -14.32 -22.07 -8.62
C GLU A 497 -14.90 -22.79 -9.84
N LYS A 498 -15.05 -24.11 -9.76
CA LYS A 498 -15.65 -24.93 -10.82
C LYS A 498 -17.10 -25.29 -10.53
N GLU A 499 -17.49 -25.19 -9.27
CA GLU A 499 -18.82 -25.60 -8.80
C GLU A 499 -19.76 -24.37 -8.74
N LEU A 500 -21.04 -24.65 -8.90
CA LEU A 500 -22.08 -23.65 -8.75
C LEU A 500 -22.17 -23.19 -7.28
N SER A 501 -22.51 -21.93 -7.07
CA SER A 501 -22.73 -21.38 -5.74
C SER A 501 -23.90 -22.12 -5.06
N THR A 502 -23.70 -22.52 -3.81
CA THR A 502 -24.75 -23.15 -3.00
C THR A 502 -25.99 -22.26 -2.89
N PHE A 503 -25.79 -20.94 -2.79
CA PHE A 503 -26.90 -20.01 -2.69
C PHE A 503 -27.69 -19.91 -4.00
N TYR A 504 -27.01 -19.95 -5.15
CA TYR A 504 -27.68 -20.03 -6.44
C TYR A 504 -28.54 -21.29 -6.57
N ILE A 505 -28.02 -22.47 -6.17
CA ILE A 505 -28.77 -23.74 -6.23
C ILE A 505 -30.02 -23.65 -5.35
N ILE A 506 -29.90 -23.17 -4.13
CA ILE A 506 -31.03 -23.00 -3.20
C ILE A 506 -32.13 -22.12 -3.80
N LEU A 507 -31.76 -20.99 -4.41
CA LEU A 507 -32.76 -20.05 -4.98
C LEU A 507 -33.39 -20.62 -6.25
N LYS A 508 -32.63 -21.32 -7.09
CA LYS A 508 -33.12 -21.92 -8.35
C LYS A 508 -34.14 -23.00 -8.11
N ASP A 509 -33.95 -23.78 -7.05
CA ASP A 509 -34.85 -24.89 -6.69
C ASP A 509 -36.08 -24.43 -5.88
N ASN A 510 -36.15 -23.16 -5.49
CA ASN A 510 -37.22 -22.58 -4.67
C ASN A 510 -38.23 -21.82 -5.54
N SER A 511 -39.47 -22.32 -5.60
CA SER A 511 -40.59 -21.73 -6.38
C SER A 511 -40.98 -20.30 -5.98
N ASN A 512 -40.52 -19.84 -4.81
CA ASN A 512 -40.76 -18.46 -4.33
C ASN A 512 -39.86 -17.42 -5.01
N TYR A 513 -38.97 -17.86 -5.92
CA TYR A 513 -38.06 -16.97 -6.65
C TYR A 513 -38.14 -17.22 -8.13
N ASN A 514 -38.30 -16.15 -8.92
CA ASN A 514 -38.28 -16.18 -10.37
C ASN A 514 -36.89 -15.81 -10.87
N LEU A 515 -36.30 -16.63 -11.72
CA LEU A 515 -35.03 -16.32 -12.39
C LEU A 515 -35.32 -15.32 -13.53
N LEU A 516 -34.87 -14.08 -13.38
CA LEU A 516 -35.05 -13.01 -14.39
C LEU A 516 -33.93 -12.95 -15.42
N TYR A 517 -32.69 -13.20 -14.96
CA TYR A 517 -31.49 -13.15 -15.79
C TYR A 517 -30.46 -14.18 -15.30
N GLU A 518 -29.75 -14.78 -16.23
CA GLU A 518 -28.64 -15.70 -15.94
C GLU A 518 -27.59 -15.60 -17.05
N ASP A 519 -26.31 -15.53 -16.66
CA ASP A 519 -25.17 -15.74 -17.54
C ASP A 519 -24.21 -16.80 -16.96
N ASP A 520 -22.96 -16.87 -17.45
CA ASP A 520 -21.99 -17.88 -16.97
C ASP A 520 -21.61 -17.69 -15.49
N ASN A 521 -21.62 -16.45 -14.98
CA ASN A 521 -21.07 -16.10 -13.68
C ASN A 521 -22.11 -15.57 -12.68
N PHE A 522 -23.22 -14.99 -13.16
CA PHE A 522 -24.20 -14.27 -12.34
C PHE A 522 -25.63 -14.73 -12.60
N ALA A 523 -26.47 -14.56 -11.59
CA ALA A 523 -27.90 -14.80 -11.69
C ALA A 523 -28.66 -13.70 -10.94
N LEU A 524 -29.77 -13.25 -11.52
CA LEU A 524 -30.71 -12.29 -10.93
C LEU A 524 -32.03 -13.00 -10.69
N PHE A 525 -32.48 -12.95 -9.46
CA PHE A 525 -33.76 -13.49 -9.04
C PHE A 525 -34.68 -12.36 -8.54
N GLU A 526 -35.98 -12.55 -8.76
CA GLU A 526 -37.06 -11.76 -8.17
C GLU A 526 -37.80 -12.63 -7.15
N LYS A 527 -38.13 -12.08 -5.99
CA LYS A 527 -38.96 -12.74 -4.98
C LYS A 527 -40.43 -12.61 -5.38
N ASN A 528 -41.13 -13.73 -5.45
CA ASN A 528 -42.59 -13.75 -5.69
C ASN A 528 -43.34 -13.11 -4.51
N ASN A 529 -44.32 -12.26 -4.78
CA ASN A 529 -45.12 -11.56 -3.77
C ASN A 529 -46.24 -12.43 -3.16
N ASP A 530 -46.16 -13.75 -3.27
CA ASP A 530 -47.18 -14.61 -2.68
C ASP A 530 -46.98 -14.84 -1.18
N GLU A 531 -48.10 -14.75 -0.48
CA GLU A 531 -48.25 -14.78 0.97
C GLU A 531 -47.49 -15.91 1.66
N ASP A 532 -47.00 -15.60 2.88
CA ASP A 532 -46.36 -16.49 3.84
C ASP A 532 -46.96 -17.93 3.84
N ILE A 533 -46.42 -18.84 3.06
CA ILE A 533 -46.61 -20.27 3.28
C ILE A 533 -45.76 -20.63 4.49
N ILE A 534 -46.40 -20.62 5.65
CA ILE A 534 -45.85 -21.16 6.90
C ILE A 534 -45.57 -22.66 6.66
N ILE A 535 -44.35 -22.99 6.32
CA ILE A 535 -43.90 -24.39 6.36
C ILE A 535 -43.70 -24.74 7.85
N THR A 536 -44.72 -25.26 8.48
CA THR A 536 -44.63 -25.97 9.77
C THR A 536 -43.81 -27.24 9.54
N TYR A 537 -42.59 -27.26 10.00
CA TYR A 537 -41.84 -28.50 10.18
C TYR A 537 -42.50 -29.27 11.34
N ASN A 538 -43.11 -30.41 11.00
CA ASN A 538 -43.49 -31.46 11.97
C ASN A 538 -42.27 -32.27 12.39
#